data_b73cacacf33e6d7d8072ed888ef6a00f
#
_entry.id   b73cacacf33e6d7d8072ed888ef6a00f
#
_cell.length_a   1.000
_cell.length_b   1.000
_cell.length_c   1.000
_cell.angle_alpha   90.00
_cell.angle_beta   90.00
_cell.angle_gamma   90.00
#
_symmetry.space_group_name_H-M   'P 1'
#
loop_
_entity.id
_entity.type
_entity.pdbx_description
1 polymer ?
#
loop_
_entity_poly.entity_id
_entity_poly.type
_entity_poly.pdbx_seq_one_letter_code
_entity_poly.pdbx_strand_id
1 'polypeptide(L)'
;MSATMPGTYREELLLEGTLEHPAAKRPSRVLRYMPQGNPMEIIQSHRGKRVLVVLEEVKEAAELYKRLKGEGVFLYHGRLAEGQRRRVFRKVKRRDKAQKPYLLITTPAIEVGVDLDAEVLVTTLCPPENLLQRLGRVNRRGGGQGKAYVVGETYPDYLGSLPEGYLELLKALDGQDLAQGEEERLRQAIRYPKYLDPRAETFFEALQDYVYGLDLTQEPLHRKGFVATRGWTPSVRLRQGEDEVEVPIDRLVGRKDELTPVRVVERLLTDGETGNRRREEVPLRSG
;
A
#
# COMPACT_ATOMS: atom_id res chain seq x y z
N MET A 1 -7.28 -14.79 -5.37
CA MET A 1 -6.11 -14.93 -6.25
C MET A 1 -5.14 -13.80 -5.97
N SER A 2 -3.89 -14.10 -5.67
CA SER A 2 -2.85 -13.10 -5.44
C SER A 2 -1.87 -13.11 -6.61
N ALA A 3 -1.58 -11.92 -7.19
CA ALA A 3 -0.60 -11.80 -8.25
C ALA A 3 0.85 -12.02 -7.75
N THR A 4 1.03 -12.03 -6.44
CA THR A 4 2.33 -12.15 -5.76
C THR A 4 2.49 -13.46 -4.99
N MET A 5 1.63 -14.46 -5.23
CA MET A 5 1.72 -15.75 -4.54
C MET A 5 2.98 -16.51 -5.00
N PRO A 6 3.89 -16.88 -4.09
CA PRO A 6 5.07 -17.68 -4.42
C PRO A 6 4.71 -19.06 -4.94
N GLY A 7 5.57 -19.63 -5.80
CA GLY A 7 5.39 -20.98 -6.32
C GLY A 7 5.30 -22.05 -5.24
N THR A 8 6.10 -21.92 -4.18
CA THR A 8 6.10 -22.82 -3.02
C THR A 8 4.74 -22.95 -2.33
N TYR A 9 3.98 -21.87 -2.21
CA TYR A 9 2.63 -21.90 -1.64
C TYR A 9 1.61 -22.59 -2.56
N ARG A 10 1.83 -22.63 -3.85
CA ARG A 10 0.98 -23.37 -4.79
C ARG A 10 1.12 -24.88 -4.59
N GLU A 11 2.33 -25.32 -4.32
CA GLU A 11 2.64 -26.73 -4.02
C GLU A 11 2.06 -27.15 -2.67
N GLU A 12 2.23 -26.32 -1.62
CA GLU A 12 1.70 -26.57 -0.29
C GLU A 12 0.16 -26.59 -0.23
N LEU A 13 -0.49 -25.75 -1.04
CA LEU A 13 -1.96 -25.67 -1.09
C LEU A 13 -2.57 -26.70 -2.04
N LEU A 14 -1.80 -27.63 -2.61
CA LEU A 14 -2.24 -28.68 -3.54
C LEU A 14 -3.18 -28.12 -4.65
N LEU A 15 -2.89 -26.93 -5.14
CA LEU A 15 -3.67 -26.30 -6.19
C LEU A 15 -3.41 -27.03 -7.51
N GLU A 16 -4.23 -28.00 -7.82
CA GLU A 16 -4.24 -28.65 -9.12
C GLU A 16 -4.69 -27.64 -10.18
N GLY A 17 -3.78 -27.32 -11.06
CA GLY A 17 -4.02 -26.51 -12.24
C GLY A 17 -3.88 -25.00 -12.03
N THR A 18 -3.07 -24.40 -12.87
CA THR A 18 -2.98 -22.96 -13.05
C THR A 18 -3.96 -22.57 -14.14
N LEU A 19 -5.01 -21.81 -13.82
CA LEU A 19 -5.80 -21.13 -14.83
C LEU A 19 -4.95 -19.97 -15.36
N GLU A 20 -4.17 -20.22 -16.40
CA GLU A 20 -3.55 -19.15 -17.17
C GLU A 20 -4.64 -18.52 -18.04
N HIS A 21 -4.82 -17.22 -17.93
CA HIS A 21 -5.67 -16.49 -18.84
C HIS A 21 -5.01 -16.50 -20.24
N PRO A 22 -5.55 -17.18 -21.24
CA PRO A 22 -4.84 -17.53 -22.47
C PRO A 22 -4.49 -16.34 -23.38
N ALA A 23 -4.82 -15.12 -23.03
CA ALA A 23 -4.66 -13.98 -23.92
C ALA A 23 -4.07 -12.71 -23.30
N ALA A 24 -3.66 -12.73 -22.06
CA ALA A 24 -3.03 -11.55 -21.49
C ALA A 24 -1.58 -11.44 -21.98
N LYS A 25 -1.37 -10.77 -23.10
CA LYS A 25 -0.03 -10.25 -23.44
C LYS A 25 0.44 -9.47 -22.23
N ARG A 26 1.50 -9.95 -21.58
CA ARG A 26 2.09 -9.22 -20.46
C ARG A 26 2.48 -7.82 -20.94
N PRO A 27 2.09 -6.77 -20.28
CA PRO A 27 2.39 -5.41 -20.72
C PRO A 27 3.91 -5.20 -20.68
N SER A 28 4.46 -4.64 -21.76
CA SER A 28 5.88 -4.28 -21.85
C SER A 28 6.22 -3.21 -20.81
N ARG A 29 7.25 -3.47 -19.99
CA ARG A 29 7.74 -2.57 -18.96
C ARG A 29 9.26 -2.67 -18.85
N VAL A 30 9.96 -1.61 -19.18
CA VAL A 30 11.42 -1.56 -19.01
C VAL A 30 11.74 -1.14 -17.59
N LEU A 31 12.49 -1.97 -16.87
CA LEU A 31 13.03 -1.66 -15.56
C LEU A 31 14.36 -0.91 -15.70
N ARG A 32 14.55 0.11 -14.88
CA ARG A 32 15.82 0.82 -14.70
C ARG A 32 16.15 0.88 -13.22
N TYR A 33 17.27 0.30 -12.85
CA TYR A 33 17.78 0.36 -11.49
C TYR A 33 18.85 1.46 -11.38
N MET A 34 18.60 2.45 -10.58
CA MET A 34 19.43 3.65 -10.42
C MET A 34 19.79 3.87 -8.95
N PRO A 35 20.80 3.17 -8.41
CA PRO A 35 21.16 3.26 -6.98
C PRO A 35 21.39 4.70 -6.50
N GLN A 36 22.07 5.51 -7.30
CA GLN A 36 22.38 6.91 -7.03
C GLN A 36 21.48 7.88 -7.82
N GLY A 37 20.33 7.39 -8.33
CA GLY A 37 19.42 8.18 -9.15
C GLY A 37 18.71 9.25 -8.34
N ASN A 38 18.48 10.39 -8.97
CA ASN A 38 17.71 11.48 -8.40
C ASN A 38 16.26 11.43 -8.92
N PRO A 39 15.27 11.14 -8.04
CA PRO A 39 13.87 11.09 -8.46
C PRO A 39 13.39 12.36 -9.17
N MET A 40 13.89 13.52 -8.76
CA MET A 40 13.50 14.80 -9.34
C MET A 40 13.89 14.90 -10.82
N GLU A 41 15.11 14.49 -11.17
CA GLU A 41 15.59 14.51 -12.56
C GLU A 41 14.81 13.54 -13.44
N ILE A 42 14.51 12.35 -12.92
CA ILE A 42 13.70 11.36 -13.61
C ILE A 42 12.30 11.91 -13.87
N ILE A 43 11.67 12.52 -12.88
CA ILE A 43 10.34 13.14 -13.02
C ILE A 43 10.38 14.24 -14.07
N GLN A 44 11.40 15.10 -14.05
CA GLN A 44 11.54 16.21 -15.00
C GLN A 44 11.71 15.71 -16.43
N SER A 45 12.45 14.63 -16.66
CA SER A 45 12.64 14.04 -17.98
C SER A 45 11.36 13.40 -18.55
N HIS A 46 10.36 13.16 -17.71
CA HIS A 46 9.08 12.56 -18.11
C HIS A 46 7.89 13.52 -17.98
N ARG A 47 8.14 14.82 -18.00
CA ARG A 47 7.05 15.83 -18.06
C ARG A 47 6.13 15.57 -19.25
N GLY A 48 4.85 15.76 -19.05
CA GLY A 48 3.85 15.49 -20.09
C GLY A 48 3.38 14.03 -20.19
N LYS A 49 3.87 13.14 -19.32
CA LYS A 49 3.42 11.76 -19.19
C LYS A 49 2.58 11.54 -17.94
N ARG A 50 1.95 10.38 -17.86
CA ARG A 50 1.29 9.89 -16.65
C ARG A 50 2.34 9.23 -15.77
N VAL A 51 2.78 9.95 -14.75
CA VAL A 51 3.88 9.55 -13.86
C VAL A 51 3.34 9.20 -12.49
N LEU A 52 3.69 8.01 -12.01
CA LEU A 52 3.46 7.54 -10.65
C LEU A 52 4.78 7.56 -9.88
N VAL A 53 4.82 8.27 -8.77
CA VAL A 53 5.98 8.32 -7.85
C VAL A 53 5.58 7.69 -6.54
N VAL A 54 6.29 6.66 -6.11
CA VAL A 54 6.03 5.97 -4.84
C VAL A 54 7.25 6.10 -3.93
N LEU A 55 7.06 6.78 -2.80
CA LEU A 55 8.06 6.98 -1.76
C LEU A 55 7.59 6.29 -0.47
N GLU A 56 8.52 5.75 0.30
CA GLU A 56 8.14 5.00 1.51
C GLU A 56 7.61 5.93 2.62
N GLU A 57 8.12 7.14 2.71
CA GLU A 57 7.76 8.06 3.77
C GLU A 57 6.81 9.17 3.32
N VAL A 58 5.79 9.43 4.16
CA VAL A 58 4.84 10.53 3.92
C VAL A 58 5.53 11.89 3.91
N LYS A 59 6.58 12.07 4.74
CA LYS A 59 7.34 13.31 4.81
C LYS A 59 8.03 13.60 3.48
N GLU A 60 8.74 12.62 2.93
CA GLU A 60 9.42 12.74 1.64
C GLU A 60 8.44 13.01 0.50
N ALA A 61 7.32 12.28 0.48
CA ALA A 61 6.27 12.49 -0.52
C ALA A 61 5.68 13.91 -0.45
N ALA A 62 5.46 14.43 0.76
CA ALA A 62 4.95 15.78 0.95
C ALA A 62 5.98 16.85 0.57
N GLU A 63 7.26 16.66 0.86
CA GLU A 63 8.34 17.58 0.47
C GLU A 63 8.52 17.62 -1.04
N LEU A 64 8.53 16.46 -1.69
CA LEU A 64 8.59 16.37 -3.15
C LEU A 64 7.39 17.06 -3.79
N TYR A 65 6.19 16.83 -3.26
CA TYR A 65 4.98 17.51 -3.72
C TYR A 65 5.07 19.02 -3.59
N LYS A 66 5.56 19.55 -2.46
CA LYS A 66 5.74 21.01 -2.26
C LYS A 66 6.64 21.63 -3.32
N ARG A 67 7.70 20.92 -3.74
CA ARG A 67 8.66 21.38 -4.77
C ARG A 67 8.08 21.35 -6.18
N LEU A 68 7.19 20.38 -6.45
CA LEU A 68 6.64 20.13 -7.80
C LEU A 68 5.20 20.61 -7.95
N LYS A 69 4.61 21.20 -6.90
CA LYS A 69 3.22 21.63 -6.85
C LYS A 69 2.83 22.45 -8.09
N GLY A 70 1.76 22.04 -8.74
CA GLY A 70 1.26 22.71 -9.94
C GLY A 70 0.05 21.97 -10.54
N GLU A 71 -0.35 22.42 -11.72
CA GLU A 71 -1.45 21.74 -12.41
C GLU A 71 -1.09 20.31 -12.79
N GLY A 72 -2.00 19.40 -12.52
CA GLY A 72 -1.79 17.96 -12.80
C GLY A 72 -0.90 17.24 -11.82
N VAL A 73 -0.42 17.91 -10.76
CA VAL A 73 0.36 17.31 -9.67
C VAL A 73 -0.54 16.99 -8.49
N PHE A 74 -0.46 15.77 -7.99
CA PHE A 74 -1.32 15.26 -6.92
C PHE A 74 -0.48 14.58 -5.85
N LEU A 75 -0.89 14.73 -4.58
CA LEU A 75 -0.35 14.00 -3.44
C LEU A 75 -1.41 13.06 -2.89
N TYR A 76 -1.05 11.80 -2.69
CA TYR A 76 -1.94 10.78 -2.13
C TYR A 76 -1.21 9.91 -1.11
N HIS A 77 -1.71 9.86 0.12
CA HIS A 77 -1.17 8.98 1.17
C HIS A 77 -2.23 8.66 2.22
N GLY A 78 -1.98 7.63 3.03
CA GLY A 78 -2.93 7.13 4.01
C GLY A 78 -3.32 8.13 5.12
N ARG A 79 -2.47 9.15 5.37
CA ARG A 79 -2.74 10.19 6.40
C ARG A 79 -3.59 11.35 5.91
N LEU A 80 -3.98 11.38 4.64
CA LEU A 80 -4.98 12.34 4.17
C LEU A 80 -6.35 11.97 4.72
N ALA A 81 -7.17 12.97 5.03
CA ALA A 81 -8.57 12.75 5.35
C ALA A 81 -9.29 11.98 4.23
N GLU A 82 -10.25 11.14 4.58
CA GLU A 82 -10.92 10.27 3.61
C GLU A 82 -11.54 11.05 2.46
N GLY A 83 -12.21 12.16 2.76
CA GLY A 83 -12.78 13.03 1.74
C GLY A 83 -11.72 13.63 0.80
N GLN A 84 -10.54 13.98 1.32
CA GLN A 84 -9.41 14.45 0.51
C GLN A 84 -8.87 13.32 -0.36
N ARG A 85 -8.68 12.11 0.18
CA ARG A 85 -8.23 10.93 -0.58
C ARG A 85 -9.17 10.64 -1.75
N ARG A 86 -10.47 10.63 -1.49
CA ARG A 86 -11.50 10.41 -2.52
C ARG A 86 -11.48 11.51 -3.59
N ARG A 87 -11.30 12.78 -3.21
CA ARG A 87 -11.20 13.91 -4.15
C ARG A 87 -9.97 13.81 -5.04
N VAL A 88 -8.79 13.56 -4.45
CA VAL A 88 -7.53 13.39 -5.18
C VAL A 88 -7.65 12.21 -6.14
N PHE A 89 -8.07 11.06 -5.65
CA PHE A 89 -8.19 9.85 -6.46
C PHE A 89 -9.14 10.03 -7.66
N ARG A 90 -10.30 10.66 -7.45
CA ARG A 90 -11.24 10.96 -8.55
C ARG A 90 -10.63 11.86 -9.63
N LYS A 91 -9.84 12.86 -9.24
CA LYS A 91 -9.14 13.75 -10.18
C LYS A 91 -8.09 13.00 -10.99
N VAL A 92 -7.26 12.20 -10.34
CA VAL A 92 -6.24 11.37 -11.00
C VAL A 92 -6.88 10.37 -11.94
N LYS A 93 -7.88 9.61 -11.47
CA LYS A 93 -8.59 8.61 -12.28
C LYS A 93 -9.27 9.22 -13.51
N ARG A 94 -9.79 10.45 -13.40
CA ARG A 94 -10.36 11.17 -14.56
C ARG A 94 -9.29 11.49 -15.60
N ARG A 95 -8.09 11.97 -15.18
CA ARG A 95 -6.97 12.21 -16.08
C ARG A 95 -6.45 10.91 -16.70
N ASP A 96 -6.31 9.87 -15.90
CA ASP A 96 -5.85 8.56 -16.35
C ASP A 96 -6.76 7.96 -17.44
N LYS A 97 -8.09 7.96 -17.21
CA LYS A 97 -9.07 7.51 -18.21
C LYS A 97 -9.04 8.36 -19.48
N ALA A 98 -8.80 9.65 -19.36
CA ALA A 98 -8.72 10.58 -20.49
C ALA A 98 -7.32 10.61 -21.13
N GLN A 99 -6.41 9.74 -20.72
CA GLN A 99 -5.01 9.68 -21.17
C GLN A 99 -4.27 11.03 -21.05
N LYS A 100 -4.69 11.89 -20.10
CA LYS A 100 -4.09 13.19 -19.85
C LYS A 100 -2.91 13.05 -18.88
N PRO A 101 -1.84 13.82 -19.09
CA PRO A 101 -0.68 13.81 -18.19
C PRO A 101 -1.05 14.11 -16.75
N TYR A 102 -0.39 13.40 -15.83
CA TYR A 102 -0.44 13.70 -14.39
C TYR A 102 0.85 13.26 -13.71
N LEU A 103 1.14 13.86 -12.58
CA LEU A 103 2.15 13.42 -11.62
C LEU A 103 1.45 13.07 -10.32
N LEU A 104 1.39 11.79 -10.00
CA LEU A 104 0.87 11.32 -8.72
C LEU A 104 2.03 10.94 -7.80
N ILE A 105 2.25 11.72 -6.75
CA ILE A 105 3.21 11.43 -5.69
C ILE A 105 2.45 10.74 -4.57
N THR A 106 2.92 9.56 -4.16
CA THR A 106 2.20 8.73 -3.19
C THR A 106 3.15 7.93 -2.31
N THR A 107 2.56 7.23 -1.34
CA THR A 107 3.20 6.20 -0.52
C THR A 107 2.65 4.82 -0.90
N PRO A 108 3.08 3.70 -0.28
CA PRO A 108 2.52 2.36 -0.54
C PRO A 108 1.00 2.24 -0.45
N ALA A 109 0.30 3.28 0.01
CA ALA A 109 -1.17 3.34 -0.03
C ALA A 109 -1.78 3.16 -1.43
N ILE A 110 -0.97 3.30 -2.50
CA ILE A 110 -1.38 3.09 -3.90
C ILE A 110 -1.42 1.61 -4.31
N GLU A 111 -0.75 0.75 -3.58
CA GLU A 111 -0.59 -0.66 -3.95
C GLU A 111 -1.91 -1.42 -3.88
N VAL A 112 -2.81 -1.03 -2.98
CA VAL A 112 -4.09 -1.72 -2.75
C VAL A 112 -5.27 -0.88 -3.24
N GLY A 113 -6.18 -1.53 -3.98
CA GLY A 113 -7.49 -0.96 -4.34
C GLY A 113 -7.48 0.18 -5.38
N VAL A 114 -6.33 0.49 -5.98
CA VAL A 114 -6.20 1.58 -6.94
C VAL A 114 -6.00 1.04 -8.35
N ASP A 115 -6.90 1.43 -9.25
CA ASP A 115 -6.84 1.08 -10.68
C ASP A 115 -6.36 2.30 -11.48
N LEU A 116 -5.06 2.30 -11.80
CA LEU A 116 -4.37 3.30 -12.61
C LEU A 116 -3.53 2.61 -13.69
N ASP A 117 -3.22 3.38 -14.73
CA ASP A 117 -2.42 2.97 -15.87
C ASP A 117 -1.36 4.04 -16.20
N ALA A 118 -0.35 4.14 -15.34
CA ALA A 118 0.76 5.07 -15.53
C ALA A 118 1.66 4.64 -16.69
N GLU A 119 2.31 5.60 -17.33
CA GLU A 119 3.36 5.33 -18.32
C GLU A 119 4.72 5.16 -17.67
N VAL A 120 4.91 5.85 -16.55
CA VAL A 120 6.19 5.88 -15.83
C VAL A 120 5.97 5.66 -14.35
N LEU A 121 6.75 4.79 -13.76
CA LEU A 121 6.90 4.61 -12.31
C LEU A 121 8.27 5.13 -11.89
N VAL A 122 8.30 5.92 -10.84
CA VAL A 122 9.51 6.24 -10.08
C VAL A 122 9.30 5.78 -8.65
N THR A 123 10.10 4.86 -8.17
CA THR A 123 9.94 4.32 -6.81
C THR A 123 11.28 4.24 -6.10
N THR A 124 11.27 4.51 -4.80
CA THR A 124 12.38 4.11 -3.93
C THR A 124 12.49 2.59 -3.90
N LEU A 125 13.70 2.09 -3.61
CA LEU A 125 13.92 0.67 -3.41
C LEU A 125 12.91 0.12 -2.38
N CYS A 126 12.36 -1.03 -2.68
CA CYS A 126 11.34 -1.68 -1.86
C CYS A 126 11.41 -3.20 -2.03
N PRO A 127 10.78 -3.99 -1.14
CA PRO A 127 10.69 -5.43 -1.27
C PRO A 127 10.14 -5.87 -2.65
N PRO A 128 10.55 -7.06 -3.16
CA PRO A 128 10.14 -7.54 -4.48
C PRO A 128 8.61 -7.59 -4.66
N GLU A 129 7.87 -7.99 -3.64
CA GLU A 129 6.41 -8.04 -3.65
C GLU A 129 5.78 -6.67 -3.82
N ASN A 130 6.33 -5.63 -3.16
CA ASN A 130 5.87 -4.26 -3.32
C ASN A 130 6.20 -3.73 -4.72
N LEU A 131 7.41 -4.03 -5.22
CA LEU A 131 7.81 -3.64 -6.57
C LEU A 131 6.85 -4.23 -7.62
N LEU A 132 6.49 -5.52 -7.50
CA LEU A 132 5.54 -6.16 -8.41
C LEU A 132 4.15 -5.51 -8.37
N GLN A 133 3.67 -5.13 -7.18
CA GLN A 133 2.40 -4.43 -7.04
C GLN A 133 2.43 -3.04 -7.69
N ARG A 134 3.56 -2.32 -7.57
CA ARG A 134 3.78 -1.01 -8.21
C ARG A 134 3.90 -1.15 -9.73
N LEU A 135 4.64 -2.14 -10.22
CA LEU A 135 4.74 -2.48 -11.63
C LEU A 135 3.37 -2.81 -12.24
N GLY A 136 2.49 -3.43 -11.47
CA GLY A 136 1.10 -3.69 -11.86
C GLY A 136 0.27 -2.43 -12.13
N ARG A 137 0.78 -1.22 -11.86
CA ARG A 137 0.15 0.07 -12.18
C ARG A 137 0.75 0.76 -13.40
N VAL A 138 1.74 0.13 -14.04
CA VAL A 138 2.45 0.69 -15.20
C VAL A 138 2.07 -0.05 -16.45
N ASN A 139 1.68 0.69 -17.50
CA ASN A 139 1.27 0.13 -18.79
C ASN A 139 0.31 -1.06 -18.65
N ARG A 140 -0.58 -0.96 -17.69
CA ARG A 140 -1.45 -2.06 -17.27
C ARG A 140 -2.39 -2.53 -18.38
N ARG A 141 -2.85 -1.58 -19.19
CA ARG A 141 -3.78 -1.86 -20.30
C ARG A 141 -3.08 -2.25 -21.59
N GLY A 142 -1.74 -2.18 -21.60
CA GLY A 142 -0.95 -2.35 -22.83
C GLY A 142 -1.08 -1.15 -23.76
N GLY A 143 -0.54 -1.28 -24.97
CA GLY A 143 -0.61 -0.24 -26.01
C GLY A 143 0.64 0.61 -26.16
N GLY A 144 1.66 0.35 -25.33
CA GLY A 144 2.96 1.04 -25.38
C GLY A 144 4.00 0.30 -24.55
N GLN A 145 5.08 1.00 -24.25
CA GLN A 145 6.11 0.52 -23.33
C GLN A 145 6.11 1.39 -22.06
N GLY A 146 5.86 0.78 -20.91
CA GLY A 146 6.02 1.40 -19.61
C GLY A 146 7.48 1.51 -19.21
N LYS A 147 7.80 2.47 -18.35
CA LYS A 147 9.13 2.60 -17.74
C LYS A 147 9.02 2.60 -16.22
N ALA A 148 9.86 1.81 -15.58
CA ALA A 148 9.91 1.75 -14.12
C ALA A 148 11.33 2.03 -13.64
N TYR A 149 11.47 3.03 -12.80
CA TYR A 149 12.73 3.45 -12.19
C TYR A 149 12.72 3.09 -10.71
N VAL A 150 13.68 2.26 -10.29
CA VAL A 150 13.92 1.92 -8.89
C VAL A 150 15.15 2.69 -8.43
N VAL A 151 15.01 3.53 -7.41
CA VAL A 151 16.05 4.45 -6.94
C VAL A 151 16.46 4.09 -5.51
N GLY A 152 17.74 4.15 -5.22
CA GLY A 152 18.31 3.89 -3.90
C GLY A 152 18.90 2.49 -3.75
N GLU A 153 19.63 2.29 -2.65
CA GLU A 153 20.31 1.02 -2.30
C GLU A 153 19.75 0.39 -1.02
N THR A 154 18.96 1.14 -0.27
CA THR A 154 18.37 0.70 0.99
C THR A 154 16.90 1.07 1.05
N TYR A 155 16.15 0.42 1.93
CA TYR A 155 14.80 0.81 2.30
C TYR A 155 14.64 0.81 3.83
N PRO A 156 13.60 1.46 4.37
CA PRO A 156 13.41 1.56 5.82
C PRO A 156 13.33 0.20 6.52
N ASP A 157 13.91 0.11 7.71
CA ASP A 157 14.00 -1.12 8.51
C ASP A 157 12.64 -1.79 8.78
N TYR A 158 11.57 -1.01 8.84
CA TYR A 158 10.22 -1.55 9.05
C TYR A 158 9.73 -2.45 7.91
N LEU A 159 10.38 -2.42 6.76
CA LEU A 159 10.11 -3.31 5.62
C LEU A 159 10.89 -4.64 5.72
N GLY A 160 11.68 -4.82 6.76
CA GLY A 160 12.51 -6.00 6.97
C GLY A 160 13.89 -5.90 6.32
N SER A 161 14.60 -7.02 6.30
CA SER A 161 15.91 -7.11 5.68
C SER A 161 15.81 -7.25 4.16
N LEU A 162 16.79 -6.69 3.47
CA LEU A 162 16.92 -6.84 2.03
C LEU A 162 17.13 -8.33 1.69
N PRO A 163 16.35 -8.91 0.77
CA PRO A 163 16.59 -10.29 0.33
C PRO A 163 17.98 -10.44 -0.24
N GLU A 164 18.66 -11.54 0.11
CA GLU A 164 19.98 -11.86 -0.45
C GLU A 164 19.91 -11.94 -1.98
N GLY A 165 20.87 -11.32 -2.65
CA GLY A 165 20.94 -11.29 -4.10
C GLY A 165 19.93 -10.38 -4.78
N TYR A 166 19.09 -9.64 -4.04
CA TYR A 166 18.06 -8.81 -4.67
C TYR A 166 18.61 -7.60 -5.41
N LEU A 167 19.66 -6.95 -4.88
CA LEU A 167 20.31 -5.84 -5.60
C LEU A 167 21.00 -6.30 -6.87
N GLU A 168 21.64 -7.46 -6.84
CA GLU A 168 22.25 -8.10 -8.02
C GLU A 168 21.19 -8.43 -9.06
N LEU A 169 20.05 -8.93 -8.63
CA LEU A 169 18.91 -9.15 -9.52
C LEU A 169 18.44 -7.85 -10.17
N LEU A 170 18.27 -6.76 -9.42
CA LEU A 170 17.87 -5.47 -9.97
C LEU A 170 18.90 -4.93 -10.97
N LYS A 171 20.20 -5.09 -10.70
CA LYS A 171 21.28 -4.76 -11.65
C LYS A 171 21.20 -5.60 -12.93
N ALA A 172 20.93 -6.90 -12.80
CA ALA A 172 20.76 -7.80 -13.95
C ALA A 172 19.50 -7.50 -14.77
N LEU A 173 18.46 -6.94 -14.14
CA LEU A 173 17.21 -6.53 -14.80
C LEU A 173 17.28 -5.10 -15.37
N ASP A 174 18.35 -4.34 -15.12
CA ASP A 174 18.47 -2.97 -15.63
C ASP A 174 18.42 -2.94 -17.15
N GLY A 175 17.52 -2.15 -17.68
CA GLY A 175 17.28 -2.04 -19.12
C GLY A 175 16.47 -3.18 -19.74
N GLN A 176 16.09 -4.21 -18.99
CA GLN A 176 15.32 -5.35 -19.50
C GLN A 176 13.84 -5.03 -19.58
N ASP A 177 13.16 -5.62 -20.57
CA ASP A 177 11.70 -5.62 -20.66
C ASP A 177 11.13 -6.80 -19.85
N LEU A 178 10.43 -6.48 -18.77
CA LEU A 178 9.85 -7.47 -17.86
C LEU A 178 8.72 -8.31 -18.50
N ALA A 179 8.23 -7.94 -19.70
CA ALA A 179 7.20 -8.71 -20.42
C ALA A 179 7.71 -10.10 -20.86
N GLN A 180 9.01 -10.27 -20.98
CA GLN A 180 9.64 -11.50 -21.51
C GLN A 180 9.92 -12.59 -20.46
N GLY A 181 9.26 -12.53 -19.30
CA GLY A 181 9.45 -13.54 -18.23
C GLY A 181 10.33 -13.05 -17.07
N GLU A 182 11.02 -11.94 -17.25
CA GLU A 182 11.89 -11.36 -16.21
C GLU A 182 11.12 -10.97 -14.93
N GLU A 183 9.82 -10.72 -15.03
CA GLU A 183 8.95 -10.51 -13.87
C GLU A 183 8.89 -11.74 -12.96
N GLU A 184 9.04 -12.95 -13.51
CA GLU A 184 9.07 -14.18 -12.72
C GLU A 184 10.31 -14.26 -11.83
N ARG A 185 11.45 -13.74 -12.28
CA ARG A 185 12.65 -13.65 -11.45
C ARG A 185 12.44 -12.76 -10.22
N LEU A 186 11.67 -11.66 -10.36
CA LEU A 186 11.27 -10.83 -9.22
C LEU A 186 10.34 -11.59 -8.26
N ARG A 187 9.44 -12.44 -8.77
CA ARG A 187 8.58 -13.28 -7.92
C ARG A 187 9.36 -14.31 -7.13
N GLN A 188 10.37 -14.91 -7.75
CA GLN A 188 11.25 -15.87 -7.08
C GLN A 188 12.12 -15.23 -5.98
N ALA A 189 12.37 -13.92 -6.06
CA ALA A 189 13.08 -13.18 -5.04
C ALA A 189 12.22 -12.85 -3.80
N ILE A 190 10.90 -13.07 -3.85
CA ILE A 190 10.02 -12.87 -2.69
C ILE A 190 10.37 -13.86 -1.60
N ARG A 191 10.70 -13.36 -0.44
CA ARG A 191 10.98 -14.16 0.75
C ARG A 191 9.83 -13.97 1.74
N TYR A 192 9.11 -15.05 1.98
CA TYR A 192 8.18 -15.10 3.10
C TYR A 192 8.90 -15.70 4.31
N PRO A 193 8.69 -15.15 5.51
CA PRO A 193 9.23 -15.77 6.69
C PRO A 193 8.73 -17.23 6.75
N LYS A 194 9.65 -18.18 6.87
CA LYS A 194 9.33 -19.61 7.00
C LYS A 194 8.57 -19.94 8.29
N TYR A 195 8.52 -19.01 9.20
CA TYR A 195 7.89 -19.21 10.50
C TYR A 195 6.78 -18.17 10.64
N LEU A 196 5.58 -18.64 10.89
CA LEU A 196 4.54 -17.80 11.48
C LEU A 196 5.10 -17.29 12.82
N ASP A 197 4.97 -15.98 13.05
CA ASP A 197 5.24 -15.42 14.37
C ASP A 197 4.47 -16.29 15.40
N PRO A 198 5.09 -16.83 16.46
CA PRO A 198 4.38 -17.62 17.46
C PRO A 198 3.13 -16.92 17.99
N ARG A 199 3.14 -15.60 17.99
CA ARG A 199 1.96 -14.78 18.32
C ARG A 199 0.84 -14.90 17.27
N ALA A 200 1.19 -15.13 16.00
CA ALA A 200 0.19 -15.33 14.95
C ALA A 200 -0.53 -16.67 15.09
N GLU A 201 0.17 -17.69 15.54
CA GLU A 201 -0.41 -19.02 15.82
C GLU A 201 -1.41 -18.93 16.98
N THR A 202 -1.01 -18.34 18.10
CA THR A 202 -1.90 -18.09 19.24
C THR A 202 -3.10 -17.20 18.87
N PHE A 203 -2.89 -16.22 17.98
CA PHE A 203 -3.99 -15.41 17.46
C PHE A 203 -4.93 -16.22 16.59
N PHE A 204 -4.40 -17.13 15.76
CA PHE A 204 -5.21 -17.97 14.89
C PHE A 204 -6.05 -18.97 15.70
N GLU A 205 -5.48 -19.56 16.73
CA GLU A 205 -6.20 -20.42 17.68
C GLU A 205 -7.32 -19.62 18.39
N ALA A 206 -7.00 -18.45 18.94
CA ALA A 206 -8.00 -17.60 19.59
C ALA A 206 -9.08 -17.09 18.61
N LEU A 207 -8.74 -16.88 17.34
CA LEU A 207 -9.71 -16.52 16.30
C LEU A 207 -10.60 -17.71 15.95
N GLN A 208 -10.06 -18.93 15.88
CA GLN A 208 -10.83 -20.15 15.68
C GLN A 208 -11.82 -20.37 16.81
N ASP A 209 -11.39 -20.25 18.05
CA ASP A 209 -12.28 -20.36 19.22
C ASP A 209 -13.38 -19.31 19.21
N TYR A 210 -13.06 -18.07 18.84
CA TYR A 210 -14.03 -16.98 18.73
C TYR A 210 -15.04 -17.20 17.59
N VAL A 211 -14.58 -17.66 16.41
CA VAL A 211 -15.43 -17.82 15.22
C VAL A 211 -16.19 -19.14 15.23
N TYR A 212 -15.51 -20.25 15.59
CA TYR A 212 -16.10 -21.58 15.53
C TYR A 212 -16.68 -22.06 16.87
N GLY A 213 -16.08 -21.63 17.98
CA GLY A 213 -16.56 -21.95 19.32
C GLY A 213 -17.73 -21.09 19.75
N LEU A 214 -18.05 -20.02 19.02
CA LEU A 214 -19.06 -19.01 19.41
C LEU A 214 -18.85 -18.48 20.84
N ASP A 215 -17.62 -18.55 21.33
CA ASP A 215 -17.29 -18.07 22.67
C ASP A 215 -17.13 -16.54 22.66
N LEU A 216 -18.29 -15.87 22.70
CA LEU A 216 -18.38 -14.43 22.78
C LEU A 216 -17.96 -13.87 24.15
N THR A 217 -17.65 -14.74 25.11
CA THR A 217 -17.21 -14.35 26.47
C THR A 217 -15.71 -14.10 26.53
N GLN A 218 -14.95 -14.54 25.52
CA GLN A 218 -13.53 -14.29 25.47
C GLN A 218 -13.24 -12.79 25.37
N GLU A 219 -12.24 -12.34 26.11
CA GLU A 219 -11.76 -10.97 25.97
C GLU A 219 -11.47 -10.66 24.51
N PRO A 220 -11.93 -9.51 24.01
CA PRO A 220 -11.66 -9.12 22.65
C PRO A 220 -10.17 -9.25 22.33
N LEU A 221 -9.83 -9.91 21.23
CA LEU A 221 -8.45 -10.21 20.81
C LEU A 221 -7.51 -9.00 20.91
N HIS A 222 -8.05 -7.79 20.72
CA HIS A 222 -7.29 -6.56 20.87
C HIS A 222 -6.82 -6.25 22.30
N ARG A 223 -7.50 -6.75 23.34
CA ARG A 223 -7.07 -6.59 24.74
C ARG A 223 -5.93 -7.53 25.12
N LYS A 224 -5.78 -8.63 24.40
CA LYS A 224 -4.67 -9.58 24.62
C LYS A 224 -3.36 -9.13 23.98
N GLY A 225 -3.28 -7.94 23.40
CA GLY A 225 -2.06 -7.40 22.78
C GLY A 225 -1.65 -8.10 21.50
N PHE A 226 -2.55 -8.85 20.87
CA PHE A 226 -2.28 -9.52 19.61
C PHE A 226 -2.21 -8.53 18.47
N VAL A 227 -1.03 -8.44 17.88
CA VAL A 227 -0.76 -7.64 16.70
C VAL A 227 -0.56 -8.61 15.54
N ALA A 228 -1.63 -8.97 14.87
CA ALA A 228 -1.58 -9.87 13.71
C ALA A 228 -1.20 -9.15 12.40
N THR A 229 -1.13 -7.84 12.43
CA THR A 229 -0.80 -7.02 11.25
C THR A 229 0.15 -5.90 11.64
N ARG A 230 0.72 -5.21 10.65
CA ARG A 230 1.69 -4.10 10.80
C ARG A 230 1.39 -3.18 11.99
N GLY A 231 1.86 -3.53 13.21
CA GLY A 231 1.74 -2.76 14.43
C GLY A 231 0.34 -2.18 14.64
N TRP A 232 -0.53 -2.91 15.35
CA TRP A 232 -1.83 -2.36 15.71
C TRP A 232 -1.65 -1.38 16.87
N THR A 233 -1.58 -0.10 16.55
CA THR A 233 -1.72 0.95 17.54
C THR A 233 -3.18 1.35 17.55
N PRO A 234 -3.87 1.33 18.71
CA PRO A 234 -5.22 1.85 18.81
C PRO A 234 -5.29 3.23 18.17
N SER A 235 -6.23 3.43 17.27
CA SER A 235 -6.39 4.70 16.60
C SER A 235 -7.67 5.38 17.04
N VAL A 236 -7.64 6.70 17.06
CA VAL A 236 -8.81 7.56 17.30
C VAL A 236 -9.21 8.17 15.97
N ARG A 237 -10.48 8.15 15.69
CA ARG A 237 -11.02 8.83 14.53
C ARG A 237 -11.30 10.28 14.89
N LEU A 238 -10.50 11.19 14.32
CA LEU A 238 -10.71 12.63 14.45
C LEU A 238 -11.61 13.11 13.32
N ARG A 239 -12.58 13.94 13.65
CA ARG A 239 -13.51 14.52 12.68
C ARG A 239 -13.39 16.04 12.66
N GLN A 240 -13.27 16.60 11.47
CA GLN A 240 -13.33 18.03 11.24
C GLN A 240 -14.30 18.32 10.09
N GLY A 241 -15.50 18.78 10.41
CA GLY A 241 -16.59 18.93 9.45
C GLY A 241 -16.99 17.57 8.84
N GLU A 242 -16.90 17.43 7.51
CA GLU A 242 -17.17 16.18 6.80
C GLU A 242 -15.92 15.28 6.64
N ASP A 243 -14.75 15.78 7.02
CA ASP A 243 -13.50 15.05 6.89
C ASP A 243 -13.19 14.25 8.16
N GLU A 244 -12.83 12.98 7.98
CA GLU A 244 -12.40 12.07 9.06
C GLU A 244 -10.97 11.62 8.81
N VAL A 245 -10.17 11.59 9.88
CA VAL A 245 -8.78 11.09 9.87
C VAL A 245 -8.60 10.10 11.01
N GLU A 246 -8.02 8.96 10.70
CA GLU A 246 -7.62 7.99 11.69
C GLU A 246 -6.20 8.30 12.18
N VAL A 247 -6.03 8.54 13.48
CA VAL A 247 -4.75 8.93 14.09
C VAL A 247 -4.40 7.93 15.19
N PRO A 248 -3.20 7.31 15.16
CA PRO A 248 -2.73 6.46 16.23
C PRO A 248 -2.69 7.20 17.57
N ILE A 249 -3.16 6.54 18.64
CA ILE A 249 -3.25 7.14 19.99
C ILE A 249 -1.89 7.60 20.50
N ASP A 250 -0.83 6.85 20.23
CA ASP A 250 0.55 7.20 20.63
C ASP A 250 0.98 8.58 20.13
N ARG A 251 0.47 9.01 18.98
CA ARG A 251 0.73 10.34 18.43
C ARG A 251 -0.07 11.45 19.10
N LEU A 252 -1.12 11.10 19.81
CA LEU A 252 -1.98 12.06 20.53
C LEU A 252 -1.53 12.27 21.97
N VAL A 253 -0.91 11.26 22.58
CA VAL A 253 -0.48 11.30 23.98
C VAL A 253 0.53 12.41 24.27
N GLY A 254 1.41 12.71 23.32
CA GLY A 254 2.39 13.81 23.45
C GLY A 254 1.89 15.21 23.10
N ARG A 255 0.60 15.36 22.70
CA ARG A 255 0.03 16.61 22.19
C ARG A 255 -1.29 17.00 22.86
N LYS A 256 -1.43 16.67 24.13
CA LYS A 256 -2.65 16.93 24.90
C LYS A 256 -3.10 18.41 24.85
N ASP A 257 -2.12 19.31 24.86
CA ASP A 257 -2.37 20.75 24.88
C ASP A 257 -2.76 21.34 23.52
N GLU A 258 -2.53 20.58 22.44
CA GLU A 258 -2.90 21.01 21.08
C GLU A 258 -4.29 20.47 20.65
N LEU A 259 -4.90 19.61 21.46
CA LEU A 259 -6.14 18.94 21.14
C LEU A 259 -7.32 19.63 21.85
N THR A 260 -8.26 20.11 21.06
CA THR A 260 -9.56 20.47 21.61
C THR A 260 -10.27 19.19 22.07
N PRO A 261 -10.71 19.08 23.33
CA PRO A 261 -11.39 17.88 23.82
C PRO A 261 -12.60 17.55 22.96
N VAL A 262 -12.62 16.35 22.38
CA VAL A 262 -13.77 15.84 21.65
C VAL A 262 -14.80 15.43 22.70
N ARG A 263 -15.94 16.11 22.72
CA ARG A 263 -17.02 15.82 23.70
C ARG A 263 -17.78 14.53 23.39
N VAL A 264 -17.62 13.97 22.19
CA VAL A 264 -18.43 12.83 21.72
C VAL A 264 -17.59 11.92 20.85
N VAL A 265 -17.68 10.61 21.08
CA VAL A 265 -17.14 9.57 20.20
C VAL A 265 -18.31 8.88 19.50
N GLU A 266 -18.25 8.81 18.18
CA GLU A 266 -19.19 7.99 17.42
C GLU A 266 -18.84 6.50 17.58
N ARG A 267 -19.77 5.71 18.05
CA ARG A 267 -19.68 4.27 18.11
C ARG A 267 -20.49 3.65 16.98
N LEU A 268 -19.85 2.82 16.19
CA LEU A 268 -20.55 2.02 15.20
C LEU A 268 -21.09 0.76 15.87
N LEU A 269 -22.39 0.67 16.00
CA LEU A 269 -23.08 -0.52 16.48
C LEU A 269 -23.60 -1.30 15.28
N THR A 270 -23.35 -2.60 15.27
CA THR A 270 -23.98 -3.52 14.31
C THR A 270 -25.05 -4.27 15.05
N ASP A 271 -26.27 -4.17 14.58
CA ASP A 271 -27.38 -4.97 15.09
C ASP A 271 -27.14 -6.44 14.75
N GLY A 272 -27.11 -7.30 15.75
CA GLY A 272 -26.79 -8.71 15.61
C GLY A 272 -27.85 -9.53 14.87
N GLU A 273 -29.10 -9.06 14.84
CA GLU A 273 -30.20 -9.78 14.17
C GLU A 273 -30.40 -9.32 12.73
N THR A 274 -30.26 -8.03 12.48
CA THR A 274 -30.56 -7.44 11.16
C THR A 274 -29.33 -7.14 10.34
N GLY A 275 -28.12 -7.15 10.93
CA GLY A 275 -26.87 -6.73 10.31
C GLY A 275 -26.80 -5.21 10.03
N ASN A 276 -27.83 -4.46 10.44
CA ASN A 276 -27.88 -3.02 10.22
C ASN A 276 -26.81 -2.30 11.06
N ARG A 277 -26.13 -1.35 10.46
CA ARG A 277 -25.14 -0.52 11.14
C ARG A 277 -25.76 0.82 11.50
N ARG A 278 -25.74 1.16 12.77
CA ARG A 278 -26.12 2.49 13.26
C ARG A 278 -24.95 3.17 13.95
N ARG A 279 -24.87 4.47 13.82
CA ARG A 279 -23.92 5.30 14.58
C ARG A 279 -24.57 5.77 15.85
N GLU A 280 -23.86 5.64 16.95
CA GLU A 280 -24.27 6.15 18.25
C GLU A 280 -23.20 7.12 18.75
N GLU A 281 -23.61 8.29 19.18
CA GLU A 281 -22.73 9.26 19.83
C GLU A 281 -22.61 8.92 21.31
N VAL A 282 -21.40 8.60 21.73
CA VAL A 282 -21.11 8.27 23.14
C VAL A 282 -20.32 9.41 23.77
N PRO A 283 -20.81 10.03 24.85
CA PRO A 283 -20.07 11.07 25.53
C PRO A 283 -18.76 10.49 26.11
N LEU A 284 -17.66 11.18 25.86
CA LEU A 284 -16.40 10.88 26.53
C LEU A 284 -16.56 11.19 28.03
N ARG A 285 -16.50 10.17 28.86
CA ARG A 285 -16.36 10.38 30.30
C ARG A 285 -14.94 10.93 30.53
N SER A 286 -14.85 12.12 31.12
CA SER A 286 -13.64 12.64 31.72
C SER A 286 -13.20 11.68 32.82
N GLY A 287 -12.12 10.94 32.60
CA GLY A 287 -11.44 10.17 33.64
C GLY A 287 -10.53 11.06 34.46
#